data_e6db277a2865c685da11342e7f3e7738
#
_entry.id   e6db277a2865c685da11342e7f3e7738
#
_cell.length_a   1.000
_cell.length_b   1.000
_cell.length_c   1.000
_cell.angle_alpha   90.00
_cell.angle_beta   90.00
_cell.angle_gamma   90.00
#
_symmetry.space_group_name_H-M   'P 1'
#
loop_
_entity.id
_entity.type
_entity.pdbx_description
1 polymer ?
#
loop_
_entity_poly.entity_id
_entity_poly.type
_entity_poly.pdbx_seq_one_letter_code
_entity_poly.pdbx_strand_id
1 'polypeptide(L)'
;MCSSDLLEKSKTDGDAPAVFDFSSWDPEPAGSHPDNASCYGVEDLVGNGWEWTSTPFAPFPGFRASVSYPEYSADFFDGEHFVMKGASPATARELVRPTFRNWFRPRYPYVYATFRCAR
;
A
#
# COMPACT_ATOMS: atom_id res chain seq x y z
N MET A 1 -9.94 10.14 13.29
CA MET A 1 -8.80 10.24 12.37
C MET A 1 -9.06 9.38 11.15
N CYS A 2 -9.13 9.97 9.97
CA CYS A 2 -9.23 9.22 8.73
C CYS A 2 -7.85 8.74 8.28
N SER A 3 -7.81 7.87 7.27
CA SER A 3 -6.55 7.32 6.73
C SER A 3 -5.51 8.39 6.31
N SER A 4 -5.94 9.59 5.97
CA SER A 4 -5.05 10.74 5.70
C SER A 4 -4.27 11.17 6.94
N ASP A 5 -4.89 11.18 8.12
CA ASP A 5 -4.27 11.63 9.37
C ASP A 5 -3.24 10.60 9.87
N LEU A 6 -3.49 9.31 9.64
CA LEU A 6 -2.54 8.24 9.95
C LEU A 6 -1.30 8.33 9.07
N LEU A 7 -1.48 8.67 7.79
CA LEU A 7 -0.37 8.85 6.85
C LEU A 7 0.45 10.10 7.15
N GLU A 8 -0.16 11.16 7.63
CA GLU A 8 0.55 12.36 8.08
C GLU A 8 1.30 12.11 9.39
N LYS A 9 0.67 11.43 10.35
CA LYS A 9 1.32 11.06 11.60
C LYS A 9 2.53 10.16 11.39
N SER A 10 2.45 9.19 10.48
CA SER A 10 3.58 8.32 10.13
C SER A 10 4.75 9.03 9.43
N LYS A 11 4.53 10.24 8.92
CA LYS A 11 5.59 11.05 8.28
C LYS A 11 6.32 11.99 9.26
N THR A 12 5.72 12.33 10.38
CA THR A 12 6.20 13.36 11.30
C THR A 12 6.95 12.81 12.50
N ASP A 13 6.64 11.60 12.94
CA ASP A 13 7.33 10.98 14.08
C ASP A 13 8.46 10.06 13.58
N GLY A 14 9.67 10.28 14.10
CA GLY A 14 10.85 9.48 13.79
C GLY A 14 10.72 8.00 14.19
N ASP A 15 9.78 7.68 15.08
CA ASP A 15 9.32 6.33 15.38
C ASP A 15 8.04 6.07 14.60
N ALA A 16 8.18 5.56 13.38
CA ALA A 16 7.02 5.16 12.59
C ALA A 16 6.27 4.03 13.32
N PRO A 17 4.99 4.22 13.68
CA PRO A 17 4.20 3.19 14.37
C PRO A 17 3.75 2.09 13.40
N ALA A 18 4.61 1.72 12.44
CA ALA A 18 4.30 0.74 11.41
C ALA A 18 5.57 0.21 10.76
N VAL A 19 5.55 -1.01 10.27
CA VAL A 19 6.69 -1.67 9.63
C VAL A 19 6.78 -1.26 8.16
N PHE A 20 7.54 -0.22 7.89
CA PHE A 20 7.90 0.24 6.54
C PHE A 20 9.21 1.03 6.60
N ASP A 21 9.64 1.61 5.50
CA ASP A 21 10.84 2.45 5.39
C ASP A 21 12.12 1.71 5.79
N PHE A 22 12.15 0.41 5.54
CA PHE A 22 13.28 -0.48 5.84
C PHE A 22 13.65 -0.53 7.34
N SER A 23 12.71 -0.20 8.22
CA SER A 23 12.89 -0.29 9.68
C SER A 23 13.05 -1.73 10.18
N SER A 24 12.44 -2.67 9.48
CA SER A 24 12.57 -4.12 9.65
C SER A 24 12.45 -4.77 8.27
N TRP A 25 13.00 -5.98 8.11
CA TRP A 25 12.81 -6.79 6.90
C TRP A 25 11.71 -7.84 7.07
N ASP A 26 11.34 -8.14 8.30
CA ASP A 26 10.33 -9.13 8.60
C ASP A 26 9.01 -8.44 9.01
N PRO A 27 7.87 -8.95 8.56
CA PRO A 27 6.58 -8.54 9.06
C PRO A 27 6.45 -8.85 10.56
N GLU A 28 5.71 -8.02 11.26
CA GLU A 28 5.39 -8.23 12.67
C GLU A 28 4.01 -8.88 12.84
N PRO A 29 3.74 -9.48 14.00
CA PRO A 29 2.40 -9.98 14.30
C PRO A 29 1.33 -8.89 14.14
N ALA A 30 0.18 -9.25 13.59
CA ALA A 30 -0.93 -8.31 13.45
C ALA A 30 -1.31 -7.70 14.81
N GLY A 31 -1.55 -6.39 14.83
CA GLY A 31 -1.89 -5.66 16.05
C GLY A 31 -0.69 -5.28 16.93
N SER A 32 0.53 -5.39 16.44
CA SER A 32 1.72 -4.92 17.18
C SER A 32 1.75 -3.40 17.36
N HIS A 33 1.00 -2.67 16.56
CA HIS A 33 0.96 -1.20 16.57
C HIS A 33 -0.46 -0.64 16.78
N PRO A 34 -1.06 -0.84 17.96
CA PRO A 34 -2.45 -0.42 18.22
C PRO A 34 -2.66 1.10 18.09
N ASP A 35 -1.61 1.89 18.29
CA ASP A 35 -1.65 3.36 18.11
C ASP A 35 -1.80 3.78 16.65
N ASN A 36 -1.58 2.85 15.72
CA ASN A 36 -1.76 3.04 14.27
C ASN A 36 -3.14 2.59 13.77
N ALA A 37 -4.05 2.30 14.67
CA ALA A 37 -5.42 1.95 14.29
C ALA A 37 -6.15 3.14 13.65
N SER A 38 -6.93 2.86 12.59
CA SER A 38 -7.78 3.86 11.96
C SER A 38 -8.91 4.32 12.90
N CYS A 39 -9.63 5.37 12.51
CA CYS A 39 -10.82 5.82 13.25
C CYS A 39 -11.94 4.76 13.37
N TYR A 40 -11.85 3.70 12.59
CA TYR A 40 -12.76 2.55 12.62
C TYR A 40 -12.17 1.36 13.37
N GLY A 41 -11.04 1.53 14.06
CA GLY A 41 -10.37 0.45 14.80
C GLY A 41 -9.68 -0.59 13.90
N VAL A 42 -9.42 -0.25 12.64
CA VAL A 42 -8.68 -1.15 11.73
C VAL A 42 -7.19 -0.92 11.90
N GLU A 43 -6.48 -1.94 12.32
CA GLU A 43 -5.03 -1.96 12.54
C GLU A 43 -4.28 -2.32 11.25
N ASP A 44 -3.00 -1.98 11.20
CA ASP A 44 -2.06 -2.33 10.12
C ASP A 44 -2.50 -1.92 8.70
N LEU A 45 -3.26 -0.82 8.55
CA LEU A 45 -3.63 -0.29 7.23
C LEU A 45 -2.44 0.24 6.43
N VAL A 46 -1.35 0.56 7.10
CA VAL A 46 -0.11 1.07 6.52
C VAL A 46 1.06 0.32 7.14
N GLY A 47 1.89 -0.25 6.31
CA GLY A 47 3.03 -1.06 6.76
C GLY A 47 2.70 -2.54 6.84
N ASN A 48 3.66 -3.32 7.29
CA ASN A 48 3.61 -4.76 7.51
C ASN A 48 3.42 -5.62 6.25
N GLY A 49 2.60 -5.19 5.30
CA GLY A 49 2.40 -5.84 4.01
C GLY A 49 1.43 -5.07 3.13
N TRP A 50 1.59 -5.22 1.82
CA TRP A 50 0.64 -4.70 0.85
C TRP A 50 -0.65 -5.52 0.91
N GLU A 51 -1.78 -4.85 1.00
CA GLU A 51 -3.09 -5.50 1.04
C GLU A 51 -3.72 -5.59 -0.34
N TRP A 52 -4.10 -6.80 -0.71
CA TRP A 52 -4.86 -7.05 -1.93
C TRP A 52 -6.24 -6.41 -1.87
N THR A 53 -6.61 -5.77 -2.98
CA THR A 53 -7.99 -5.35 -3.22
C THR A 53 -8.60 -6.17 -4.36
N SER A 54 -9.92 -6.19 -4.45
CA SER A 54 -10.64 -6.78 -5.58
C SER A 54 -10.66 -5.88 -6.83
N THR A 55 -10.00 -4.71 -6.77
CA THR A 55 -10.02 -3.72 -7.85
C THR A 55 -8.95 -4.06 -8.89
N PRO A 56 -9.31 -4.34 -10.15
CA PRO A 56 -8.34 -4.43 -11.23
C PRO A 56 -7.54 -3.13 -11.37
N PHE A 57 -6.26 -3.25 -11.69
CA PHE A 57 -5.44 -2.08 -11.98
C PHE A 57 -5.82 -1.52 -13.34
N ALA A 58 -6.44 -0.35 -13.34
CA ALA A 58 -6.96 0.32 -14.52
C ALA A 58 -6.65 1.81 -14.49
N PRO A 59 -6.64 2.48 -15.65
CA PRO A 59 -6.41 3.91 -15.72
C PRO A 59 -7.56 4.68 -15.07
N PHE A 60 -7.24 5.82 -14.48
CA PHE A 60 -8.26 6.79 -14.09
C PHE A 60 -8.83 7.51 -15.34
N PRO A 61 -10.07 8.02 -15.26
CA PRO A 61 -10.62 8.84 -16.33
C PRO A 61 -9.67 9.97 -16.73
N GLY A 62 -9.41 10.13 -18.02
CA GLY A 62 -8.49 11.14 -18.53
C GLY A 62 -7.01 10.77 -18.47
N PHE A 63 -6.65 9.56 -18.06
CA PHE A 63 -5.27 9.09 -18.11
C PHE A 63 -4.70 9.22 -19.53
N ARG A 64 -3.47 9.70 -19.59
CA ARG A 64 -2.63 9.66 -20.81
C ARG A 64 -1.26 9.13 -20.42
N ALA A 65 -0.77 8.15 -21.18
CA ALA A 65 0.57 7.64 -20.97
C ALA A 65 1.61 8.76 -21.12
N SER A 66 2.68 8.68 -20.35
CA SER A 66 3.78 9.63 -20.43
C SER A 66 4.44 9.55 -21.81
N VAL A 67 4.71 10.69 -22.42
CA VAL A 67 5.41 10.75 -23.71
C VAL A 67 6.86 10.24 -23.59
N SER A 68 7.49 10.47 -22.44
CA SER A 68 8.88 10.04 -22.19
C SER A 68 9.00 8.59 -21.71
N TYR A 69 7.92 8.02 -21.18
CA TYR A 69 7.89 6.63 -20.72
C TYR A 69 6.46 6.09 -20.79
N PRO A 70 5.99 5.73 -22.01
CA PRO A 70 4.61 5.31 -22.21
C PRO A 70 4.27 4.01 -21.47
N GLU A 71 5.23 3.11 -21.29
CA GLU A 71 5.07 1.81 -20.66
C GLU A 71 4.95 1.87 -19.13
N TYR A 72 5.16 3.02 -18.51
CA TYR A 72 5.26 3.14 -17.04
C TYR A 72 4.08 2.54 -16.27
N SER A 73 2.88 2.63 -16.78
CA SER A 73 1.69 2.03 -16.14
C SER A 73 0.77 1.33 -17.14
N ALA A 74 0.79 1.75 -18.39
CA ALA A 74 -0.20 1.36 -19.39
C ALA A 74 -0.16 -0.15 -19.69
N ASP A 75 1.00 -0.76 -19.69
CA ASP A 75 1.20 -2.18 -19.98
C ASP A 75 0.58 -3.09 -18.90
N PHE A 76 0.29 -2.54 -17.72
CA PHE A 76 -0.30 -3.27 -16.60
C PHE A 76 -1.82 -3.11 -16.49
N PHE A 77 -2.45 -2.39 -17.44
CA PHE A 77 -3.91 -2.29 -17.55
C PHE A 77 -4.49 -3.47 -18.36
N ASP A 78 -4.07 -4.67 -18.03
CA ASP A 78 -4.33 -5.91 -18.75
C ASP A 78 -5.48 -6.74 -18.17
N GLY A 79 -6.08 -6.28 -17.07
CA GLY A 79 -7.11 -7.01 -16.33
C GLY A 79 -6.61 -8.17 -15.47
N GLU A 80 -5.31 -8.45 -15.48
CA GLU A 80 -4.67 -9.50 -14.68
C GLU A 80 -3.95 -8.94 -13.44
N HIS A 81 -3.66 -7.63 -13.43
CA HIS A 81 -3.08 -6.95 -12.29
C HIS A 81 -4.16 -6.34 -11.41
N PHE A 82 -3.99 -6.46 -10.11
CA PHE A 82 -4.90 -5.92 -9.11
C PHE A 82 -4.21 -4.88 -8.24
N VAL A 83 -5.00 -3.91 -7.81
CA VAL A 83 -4.50 -2.84 -6.92
C VAL A 83 -4.18 -3.42 -5.55
N MET A 84 -3.04 -3.00 -5.02
CA MET A 84 -2.65 -3.22 -3.64
C MET A 84 -2.51 -1.88 -2.93
N LYS A 85 -2.89 -1.85 -1.67
CA LYS A 85 -2.85 -0.66 -0.81
C LYS A 85 -2.01 -0.91 0.43
N GLY A 86 -1.67 0.15 1.14
CA GLY A 86 -0.86 0.07 2.34
C GLY A 86 0.63 0.32 2.07
N ALA A 87 1.47 -0.47 2.69
CA ALA A 87 2.92 -0.48 2.54
C ALA A 87 3.50 -1.79 3.04
N SER A 88 4.73 -2.10 2.69
CA SER A 88 5.48 -3.25 3.19
C SER A 88 6.75 -2.80 3.89
N PRO A 89 7.48 -3.69 4.59
CA PRO A 89 8.80 -3.38 5.15
C PRO A 89 9.76 -2.71 4.14
N ALA A 90 9.71 -3.13 2.88
CA ALA A 90 10.55 -2.62 1.81
C ALA A 90 9.95 -1.42 1.05
N THR A 91 9.02 -0.69 1.65
CA THR A 91 8.39 0.49 1.02
C THR A 91 9.01 1.76 1.58
N ALA A 92 9.61 2.57 0.73
CA ALA A 92 10.16 3.87 1.12
C ALA A 92 9.03 4.83 1.58
N ARG A 93 9.32 5.61 2.60
CA ARG A 93 8.39 6.56 3.24
C ARG A 93 7.70 7.49 2.25
N GLU A 94 8.41 7.94 1.23
CA GLU A 94 7.90 8.85 0.19
C GLU A 94 6.78 8.25 -0.64
N LEU A 95 6.71 6.92 -0.72
CA LEU A 95 5.64 6.20 -1.43
C LEU A 95 4.38 6.03 -0.59
N VAL A 96 4.48 6.21 0.74
CA VAL A 96 3.34 6.05 1.66
C VAL A 96 2.42 7.26 1.55
N ARG A 97 1.39 7.14 0.71
CA ARG A 97 0.38 8.18 0.46
C ARG A 97 -0.95 7.56 0.02
N PRO A 98 -2.10 8.20 0.30
CA PRO A 98 -3.43 7.65 -0.01
C PRO A 98 -3.64 7.36 -1.50
N THR A 99 -3.03 8.16 -2.37
CA THR A 99 -3.17 8.06 -3.82
C THR A 99 -2.29 6.99 -4.45
N PHE A 100 -1.28 6.48 -3.72
CA PHE A 100 -0.41 5.45 -4.27
C PHE A 100 -1.19 4.14 -4.45
N ARG A 101 -1.03 3.54 -5.61
CA ARG A 101 -1.54 2.22 -5.96
C ARG A 101 -0.36 1.36 -6.39
N ASN A 102 -0.05 0.35 -5.61
CA ASN A 102 0.81 -0.72 -6.07
C ASN A 102 -0.03 -1.73 -6.86
N TRP A 103 0.58 -2.53 -7.70
CA TRP A 103 -0.13 -3.52 -8.51
C TRP A 103 0.74 -4.73 -8.79
N PHE A 104 0.15 -5.91 -8.68
CA PHE A 104 0.78 -7.17 -9.05
C PHE A 104 -0.27 -8.15 -9.57
N ARG A 105 0.19 -9.24 -10.19
CA ARG A 105 -0.63 -10.41 -10.47
C ARG A 105 -0.81 -11.22 -9.19
N PRO A 106 -1.99 -11.81 -8.91
CA PRO A 106 -2.25 -12.55 -7.67
C PRO A 106 -1.31 -13.74 -7.41
N ARG A 107 -0.66 -14.24 -8.44
CA ARG A 107 0.28 -15.37 -8.32
C ARG A 107 1.75 -14.94 -8.26
N TYR A 108 2.04 -13.66 -8.15
CA TYR A 108 3.40 -13.16 -8.04
C TYR A 108 3.92 -13.34 -6.60
N PRO A 109 4.95 -14.19 -6.36
CA PRO A 109 5.32 -14.58 -5.00
C PRO A 109 6.36 -13.67 -4.34
N TYR A 110 6.88 -12.67 -5.05
CA TYR A 110 8.02 -11.87 -4.59
C TYR A 110 7.61 -10.50 -4.05
N VAL A 111 6.50 -10.45 -3.36
CA VAL A 111 5.99 -9.22 -2.73
C VAL A 111 5.47 -9.54 -1.32
N TYR A 112 5.76 -8.66 -0.38
CA TYR A 112 5.14 -8.72 0.95
C TYR A 112 3.66 -8.40 0.81
N ALA A 113 2.84 -9.40 0.70
CA ALA A 113 1.41 -9.26 0.45
C ALA A 113 0.59 -9.95 1.52
N THR A 114 -0.51 -9.33 1.86
CA THR A 114 -1.51 -9.84 2.79
C THR A 114 -2.91 -9.52 2.25
N PHE A 115 -3.94 -9.90 2.98
CA PHE A 115 -5.31 -9.55 2.67
C PHE A 115 -6.13 -9.43 3.95
N ARG A 116 -7.23 -8.71 3.86
CA ARG A 116 -8.28 -8.72 4.89
C ARG A 116 -9.65 -8.90 4.25
N CYS A 117 -10.52 -9.60 4.95
CA CYS A 117 -11.91 -9.73 4.52
C CYS A 117 -12.69 -8.49 4.94
N ALA A 118 -13.48 -7.94 4.03
CA ALA A 118 -14.45 -6.90 4.31
C ALA A 118 -15.87 -7.43 4.03
N ARG A 119 -16.83 -6.99 4.84
CA ARG A 119 -18.26 -7.28 4.65
C ARG A 119 -19.00 -6.01 4.33
#